data_77cf5402ce9560958b2f52b23165df68
#
_entry.id   77cf5402ce9560958b2f52b23165df68
#
_cell.length_a   1.000
_cell.length_b   1.000
_cell.length_c   1.000
_cell.angle_alpha   90.00
_cell.angle_beta   90.00
_cell.angle_gamma   90.00
#
_symmetry.space_group_name_H-M   'P 1'
#
loop_
_entity.id
_entity.type
_entity.pdbx_description
1 polymer ?
#
loop_
_entity_poly.entity_id
_entity_poly.type
_entity_poly.pdbx_seq_one_letter_code
_entity_poly.pdbx_strand_id
1 'polypeptide(L)'
;AAYSPAKYGILTEYLPHRLLVVANGWIEGLTVAAIIVGTVVGGIMIRGDVSTWLMGLGLPGVGSAFGAAVLMVGTLYLVAAIFNMYIPDTGVDHKPLKSNPLYLLHDFNHCLRLLWRDKLGQISLAVTTLFWGAGATLQFIVIKWAEHNLGMNLSQASMLQGVVALGVATGSVLAARYITLRRAVNVIPLGIAMGLGVMTMVGVTEAWIAMVLMVIVGGLAGFFVVPMNALLQHRGHILMGAG
;
A
#
# COMPACT_ATOMS: atom_id res chain seq x y z
N ALA A 1 -11.08 -4.84 4.25
CA ALA A 1 -10.00 -5.13 5.21
C ALA A 1 -9.46 -6.56 5.08
N ALA A 2 -10.30 -7.61 4.94
CA ALA A 2 -9.86 -9.01 4.84
C ALA A 2 -9.09 -9.36 3.54
N TYR A 3 -9.33 -8.64 2.45
CA TYR A 3 -8.71 -8.90 1.14
C TYR A 3 -7.19 -8.66 1.15
N SER A 4 -6.71 -7.64 1.85
CA SER A 4 -5.30 -7.26 1.82
C SER A 4 -4.37 -8.35 2.38
N PRO A 5 -4.62 -8.98 3.54
CA PRO A 5 -3.83 -10.12 4.01
C PRO A 5 -3.84 -11.30 3.04
N ALA A 6 -5.00 -11.62 2.45
CA ALA A 6 -5.11 -12.71 1.48
C ALA A 6 -4.27 -12.44 0.21
N LYS A 7 -4.29 -11.21 -0.30
CA LYS A 7 -3.49 -10.79 -1.46
C LYS A 7 -1.98 -11.01 -1.24
N TYR A 8 -1.48 -10.73 -0.05
CA TYR A 8 -0.07 -10.91 0.27
C TYR A 8 0.27 -12.35 0.65
N GLY A 9 -0.65 -13.07 1.28
CA GLY A 9 -0.46 -14.48 1.67
C GLY A 9 -0.30 -15.39 0.46
N ILE A 10 -1.16 -15.24 -0.53
CA ILE A 10 -1.16 -16.08 -1.74
C ILE A 10 0.14 -16.01 -2.54
N LEU A 11 0.91 -14.91 -2.42
CA LEU A 11 2.20 -14.78 -3.09
C LEU A 11 3.22 -15.82 -2.65
N THR A 12 3.20 -16.19 -1.37
CA THR A 12 4.13 -17.16 -0.81
C THR A 12 3.78 -18.60 -1.21
N GLU A 13 2.53 -18.83 -1.61
CA GLU A 13 2.05 -20.12 -2.08
C GLU A 13 2.35 -20.32 -3.58
N TYR A 14 2.19 -19.27 -4.40
CA TYR A 14 2.39 -19.35 -5.85
C TYR A 14 3.83 -19.13 -6.29
N LEU A 15 4.62 -18.34 -5.55
CA LEU A 15 5.90 -17.87 -6.04
C LEU A 15 7.05 -18.42 -5.21
N PRO A 16 8.15 -18.84 -5.86
CA PRO A 16 9.35 -19.16 -5.15
C PRO A 16 9.88 -17.90 -4.43
N HIS A 17 10.44 -18.10 -3.24
CA HIS A 17 10.90 -17.03 -2.35
C HIS A 17 11.82 -15.98 -3.02
N ARG A 18 12.61 -16.40 -4.03
CA ARG A 18 13.48 -15.50 -4.82
C ARG A 18 12.70 -14.42 -5.61
N LEU A 19 11.43 -14.67 -5.94
CA LEU A 19 10.58 -13.74 -6.69
C LEU A 19 9.71 -12.84 -5.79
N LEU A 20 9.68 -13.06 -4.48
CA LEU A 20 8.81 -12.30 -3.58
C LEU A 20 9.10 -10.80 -3.60
N VAL A 21 10.36 -10.37 -3.70
CA VAL A 21 10.70 -8.94 -3.79
C VAL A 21 10.15 -8.33 -5.09
N VAL A 22 10.30 -9.04 -6.20
CA VAL A 22 9.78 -8.61 -7.51
C VAL A 22 8.25 -8.51 -7.48
N ALA A 23 7.59 -9.53 -6.94
CA ALA A 23 6.14 -9.57 -6.83
C ALA A 23 5.59 -8.43 -5.93
N ASN A 24 6.23 -8.21 -4.77
CA ASN A 24 5.85 -7.09 -3.89
C ASN A 24 6.07 -5.74 -4.58
N GLY A 25 7.16 -5.57 -5.33
CA GLY A 25 7.41 -4.36 -6.11
C GLY A 25 6.32 -4.08 -7.15
N TRP A 26 5.88 -5.12 -7.88
CA TRP A 26 4.76 -4.99 -8.81
C TRP A 26 3.44 -4.67 -8.09
N ILE A 27 3.15 -5.34 -6.98
CA ILE A 27 1.93 -5.08 -6.20
C ILE A 27 1.89 -3.65 -5.66
N GLU A 28 2.99 -3.18 -5.09
CA GLU A 28 3.07 -1.80 -4.59
C GLU A 28 2.97 -0.79 -5.74
N GLY A 29 3.71 -1.01 -6.84
CA GLY A 29 3.64 -0.16 -8.02
C GLY A 29 2.23 -0.07 -8.61
N LEU A 30 1.54 -1.20 -8.79
CA LEU A 30 0.17 -1.26 -9.27
C LEU A 30 -0.83 -0.65 -8.28
N THR A 31 -0.62 -0.83 -6.97
CA THR A 31 -1.46 -0.21 -5.93
C THR A 31 -1.37 1.31 -6.02
N VAL A 32 -0.16 1.84 -6.16
CA VAL A 32 0.05 3.29 -6.32
C VAL A 32 -0.55 3.79 -7.63
N ALA A 33 -0.35 3.09 -8.73
CA ALA A 33 -0.96 3.44 -10.02
C ALA A 33 -2.49 3.48 -9.92
N ALA A 34 -3.09 2.50 -9.24
CA ALA A 34 -4.53 2.46 -8.99
C ALA A 34 -5.02 3.64 -8.14
N ILE A 35 -4.24 4.06 -7.13
CA ILE A 35 -4.56 5.24 -6.31
C ILE A 35 -4.57 6.50 -7.19
N ILE A 36 -3.54 6.70 -8.03
CA ILE A 36 -3.44 7.86 -8.92
C ILE A 36 -4.61 7.87 -9.90
N VAL A 37 -4.84 6.78 -10.59
CA VAL A 37 -5.95 6.65 -11.55
C VAL A 37 -7.29 6.86 -10.86
N GLY A 38 -7.50 6.24 -9.69
CA GLY A 38 -8.73 6.39 -8.90
C GLY A 38 -8.99 7.83 -8.47
N THR A 39 -7.95 8.55 -8.06
CA THR A 39 -8.05 9.98 -7.67
C THR A 39 -8.42 10.84 -8.88
N VAL A 40 -7.77 10.62 -10.03
CA VAL A 40 -8.07 11.37 -11.27
C VAL A 40 -9.49 11.09 -11.75
N VAL A 41 -9.86 9.82 -11.83
CA VAL A 41 -11.22 9.41 -12.27
C VAL A 41 -12.27 9.94 -11.32
N GLY A 42 -12.06 9.83 -10.00
CA GLY A 42 -12.98 10.39 -8.99
C GLY A 42 -13.14 11.90 -9.14
N GLY A 43 -12.04 12.62 -9.36
CA GLY A 43 -12.08 14.08 -9.63
C GLY A 43 -12.85 14.44 -10.89
N ILE A 44 -12.69 13.65 -11.98
CA ILE A 44 -13.43 13.87 -13.24
C ILE A 44 -14.93 13.63 -13.05
N MET A 45 -15.32 12.60 -12.29
CA MET A 45 -16.73 12.26 -12.07
C MET A 45 -17.53 13.33 -11.32
N ILE A 46 -16.85 14.10 -10.47
CA ILE A 46 -17.49 15.18 -9.67
C ILE A 46 -17.63 16.47 -10.50
N ARG A 47 -16.99 16.58 -11.66
CA ARG A 47 -17.15 17.76 -12.54
C ARG A 47 -18.57 17.88 -13.03
N GLY A 48 -19.07 19.14 -13.07
CA GLY A 48 -20.46 19.44 -13.36
C GLY A 48 -20.95 18.89 -14.72
N ASP A 49 -20.11 18.94 -15.76
CA ASP A 49 -20.36 18.43 -17.09
C ASP A 49 -20.55 16.89 -17.11
N VAL A 50 -19.64 16.18 -16.44
CA VAL A 50 -19.66 14.71 -16.36
C VAL A 50 -20.79 14.23 -15.46
N SER A 51 -21.00 14.89 -14.33
CA SER A 51 -22.07 14.50 -13.40
C SER A 51 -23.47 14.67 -14.00
N THR A 52 -23.71 15.75 -14.75
CA THR A 52 -24.99 15.96 -15.46
C THR A 52 -25.21 14.92 -16.55
N TRP A 53 -24.17 14.56 -17.29
CA TRP A 53 -24.24 13.48 -18.29
C TRP A 53 -24.58 12.13 -17.64
N LEU A 54 -23.89 11.80 -16.53
CA LEU A 54 -24.15 10.55 -15.79
C LEU A 54 -25.57 10.47 -15.21
N MET A 55 -26.09 11.60 -14.68
CA MET A 55 -27.46 11.66 -14.20
C MET A 55 -28.48 11.50 -15.36
N GLY A 56 -28.13 11.99 -16.56
CA GLY A 56 -28.96 11.84 -17.77
C GLY A 56 -29.09 10.40 -18.29
N LEU A 57 -28.24 9.46 -17.84
CA LEU A 57 -28.33 8.03 -18.21
C LEU A 57 -29.50 7.30 -17.53
N GLY A 58 -30.21 7.93 -16.58
CA GLY A 58 -31.38 7.34 -15.92
C GLY A 58 -31.10 6.06 -15.13
N LEU A 59 -29.86 5.85 -14.70
CA LEU A 59 -29.48 4.64 -13.96
C LEU A 59 -30.08 4.64 -12.54
N PRO A 60 -30.57 3.48 -12.07
CA PRO A 60 -31.13 3.36 -10.71
C PRO A 60 -30.09 3.77 -9.65
N GLY A 61 -30.46 4.64 -8.73
CA GLY A 61 -29.58 5.13 -7.66
C GLY A 61 -28.66 6.30 -8.04
N VAL A 62 -28.66 6.77 -9.30
CA VAL A 62 -27.87 7.90 -9.79
C VAL A 62 -28.73 9.18 -9.80
N GLY A 63 -29.12 9.64 -8.59
CA GLY A 63 -29.79 10.95 -8.41
C GLY A 63 -28.81 12.10 -8.12
N SER A 64 -27.49 11.82 -8.03
CA SER A 64 -26.46 12.80 -7.73
C SER A 64 -25.10 12.36 -8.27
N ALA A 65 -24.15 13.30 -8.42
CA ALA A 65 -22.75 12.98 -8.78
C ALA A 65 -22.12 11.97 -7.81
N PHE A 66 -22.46 12.08 -6.51
CA PHE A 66 -22.02 11.11 -5.50
C PHE A 66 -22.61 9.71 -5.74
N GLY A 67 -23.90 9.60 -6.07
CA GLY A 67 -24.55 8.33 -6.42
C GLY A 67 -23.89 7.66 -7.63
N ALA A 68 -23.55 8.43 -8.68
CA ALA A 68 -22.82 7.94 -9.84
C ALA A 68 -21.42 7.40 -9.47
N ALA A 69 -20.69 8.12 -8.62
CA ALA A 69 -19.38 7.69 -8.13
C ALA A 69 -19.47 6.37 -7.33
N VAL A 70 -20.46 6.25 -6.45
CA VAL A 70 -20.70 5.03 -5.66
C VAL A 70 -21.05 3.85 -6.57
N LEU A 71 -21.91 4.04 -7.58
CA LEU A 71 -22.25 3.01 -8.53
C LEU A 71 -21.00 2.52 -9.32
N MET A 72 -20.19 3.45 -9.79
CA MET A 72 -18.95 3.12 -10.50
C MET A 72 -18.00 2.32 -9.60
N VAL A 73 -17.77 2.75 -8.36
CA VAL A 73 -16.93 2.02 -7.40
C VAL A 73 -17.50 0.62 -7.15
N GLY A 74 -18.83 0.51 -6.96
CA GLY A 74 -19.50 -0.77 -6.80
C GLY A 74 -19.30 -1.70 -8.01
N THR A 75 -19.39 -1.16 -9.22
CA THR A 75 -19.16 -1.90 -10.47
C THR A 75 -17.71 -2.37 -10.57
N LEU A 76 -16.73 -1.51 -10.22
CA LEU A 76 -15.32 -1.90 -10.19
C LEU A 76 -15.05 -3.01 -9.18
N TYR A 77 -15.68 -2.96 -8.01
CA TYR A 77 -15.57 -4.05 -7.01
C TYR A 77 -16.20 -5.35 -7.53
N LEU A 78 -17.34 -5.26 -8.24
CA LEU A 78 -17.96 -6.43 -8.85
C LEU A 78 -17.04 -7.07 -9.90
N VAL A 79 -16.48 -6.25 -10.80
CA VAL A 79 -15.50 -6.71 -11.79
C VAL A 79 -14.29 -7.33 -11.11
N ALA A 80 -13.74 -6.70 -10.07
CA ALA A 80 -12.63 -7.26 -9.29
C ALA A 80 -13.01 -8.60 -8.62
N ALA A 81 -14.23 -8.73 -8.10
CA ALA A 81 -14.73 -9.99 -7.54
C ALA A 81 -14.80 -11.10 -8.61
N ILE A 82 -15.26 -10.78 -9.83
CA ILE A 82 -15.27 -11.72 -10.94
C ILE A 82 -13.84 -12.17 -11.27
N PHE A 83 -12.88 -11.24 -11.38
CA PHE A 83 -11.48 -11.61 -11.63
C PHE A 83 -10.90 -12.48 -10.52
N ASN A 84 -11.28 -12.26 -9.26
CA ASN A 84 -10.84 -13.11 -8.15
C ASN A 84 -11.35 -14.56 -8.27
N MET A 85 -12.48 -14.81 -8.94
CA MET A 85 -12.98 -16.17 -9.18
C MET A 85 -12.11 -16.97 -10.17
N TYR A 86 -11.27 -16.30 -10.95
CA TYR A 86 -10.32 -16.95 -11.87
C TYR A 86 -8.96 -17.23 -11.23
N ILE A 87 -8.76 -16.92 -9.95
CA ILE A 87 -7.55 -17.29 -9.25
C ILE A 87 -7.54 -18.82 -9.12
N PRO A 88 -6.54 -19.52 -9.70
CA PRO A 88 -6.48 -20.97 -9.62
C PRO A 88 -6.22 -21.41 -8.18
N ASP A 89 -6.55 -22.68 -7.90
CA ASP A 89 -6.23 -23.27 -6.60
C ASP A 89 -4.73 -23.39 -6.43
N THR A 90 -4.22 -23.02 -5.25
CA THR A 90 -2.80 -23.09 -4.91
C THR A 90 -2.33 -24.52 -4.70
N GLY A 91 -3.26 -25.47 -4.51
CA GLY A 91 -2.96 -26.86 -4.19
C GLY A 91 -2.39 -27.07 -2.78
N VAL A 92 -2.41 -26.05 -1.95
CA VAL A 92 -1.99 -26.11 -0.54
C VAL A 92 -3.18 -26.49 0.32
N ASP A 93 -3.02 -27.56 1.11
CA ASP A 93 -4.06 -27.97 2.08
C ASP A 93 -4.15 -26.93 3.21
N HIS A 94 -5.23 -26.15 3.18
CA HIS A 94 -5.51 -25.17 4.22
C HIS A 94 -6.20 -25.84 5.43
N LYS A 95 -5.75 -25.51 6.62
CA LYS A 95 -6.41 -25.98 7.84
C LYS A 95 -7.85 -25.49 7.90
N PRO A 96 -8.83 -26.39 8.17
CA PRO A 96 -10.22 -25.98 8.26
C PRO A 96 -10.42 -24.95 9.37
N LEU A 97 -11.20 -23.90 9.08
CA LEU A 97 -11.54 -22.88 10.06
C LEU A 97 -12.27 -23.53 11.26
N LYS A 98 -11.73 -23.35 12.45
CA LYS A 98 -12.40 -23.81 13.67
C LYS A 98 -13.59 -22.87 13.97
N SER A 99 -14.70 -23.46 14.41
CA SER A 99 -15.97 -22.75 14.64
C SER A 99 -15.89 -21.67 15.74
N ASN A 100 -14.92 -21.72 16.63
CA ASN A 100 -14.80 -20.79 17.74
C ASN A 100 -13.87 -19.61 17.37
N PRO A 101 -14.36 -18.35 17.31
CA PRO A 101 -13.56 -17.18 16.95
C PRO A 101 -12.39 -16.90 17.90
N LEU A 102 -12.43 -17.39 19.14
CA LEU A 102 -11.31 -17.27 20.08
C LEU A 102 -10.06 -18.04 19.62
N TYR A 103 -10.21 -19.08 18.80
CA TYR A 103 -9.08 -19.78 18.21
C TYR A 103 -8.31 -18.88 17.22
N LEU A 104 -8.99 -18.02 16.48
CA LEU A 104 -8.32 -17.07 15.58
C LEU A 104 -7.40 -16.12 16.35
N LEU A 105 -7.84 -15.64 17.51
CA LEU A 105 -7.01 -14.78 18.37
C LEU A 105 -5.83 -15.56 18.96
N HIS A 106 -6.05 -16.81 19.34
CA HIS A 106 -4.99 -17.66 19.86
C HIS A 106 -3.94 -17.97 18.79
N ASP A 107 -4.37 -18.37 17.60
CA ASP A 107 -3.50 -18.68 16.47
C ASP A 107 -2.74 -17.43 16.01
N PHE A 108 -3.41 -16.27 15.93
CA PHE A 108 -2.76 -15.01 15.64
C PHE A 108 -1.65 -14.67 16.66
N ASN A 109 -1.96 -14.82 17.95
CA ASN A 109 -0.98 -14.57 19.02
C ASN A 109 0.19 -15.56 18.96
N HIS A 110 -0.09 -16.82 18.62
CA HIS A 110 0.93 -17.84 18.42
C HIS A 110 1.85 -17.47 17.24
N CYS A 111 1.30 -17.12 16.08
CA CYS A 111 2.04 -16.68 14.91
C CYS A 111 2.87 -15.42 15.20
N LEU A 112 2.29 -14.44 15.89
CA LEU A 112 2.99 -13.24 16.30
C LEU A 112 4.19 -13.54 17.21
N ARG A 113 4.02 -14.45 18.17
CA ARG A 113 5.11 -14.87 19.06
C ARG A 113 6.22 -15.61 18.31
N LEU A 114 5.88 -16.46 17.35
CA LEU A 114 6.87 -17.14 16.50
C LEU A 114 7.70 -16.16 15.70
N LEU A 115 7.05 -15.21 15.03
CA LEU A 115 7.73 -14.15 14.29
C LEU A 115 8.59 -13.27 15.20
N TRP A 116 8.11 -12.97 16.41
CA TRP A 116 8.84 -12.15 17.37
C TRP A 116 10.08 -12.85 17.96
N ARG A 117 10.07 -14.17 18.02
CA ARG A 117 11.23 -14.97 18.46
C ARG A 117 12.28 -15.14 17.37
N ASP A 118 11.90 -15.06 16.09
CA ASP A 118 12.83 -15.10 14.99
C ASP A 118 13.42 -13.72 14.74
N LYS A 119 14.74 -13.56 14.76
CA LYS A 119 15.40 -12.26 14.63
C LYS A 119 15.05 -11.51 13.34
N LEU A 120 14.98 -12.21 12.21
CA LEU A 120 14.60 -11.59 10.94
C LEU A 120 13.09 -11.30 10.87
N GLY A 121 12.27 -12.19 11.42
CA GLY A 121 10.84 -12.00 11.59
C GLY A 121 10.53 -10.79 12.47
N GLN A 122 11.20 -10.65 13.62
CA GLN A 122 11.08 -9.52 14.53
C GLN A 122 11.43 -8.19 13.83
N ILE A 123 12.58 -8.14 13.15
CA ILE A 123 13.02 -6.93 12.43
C ILE A 123 12.01 -6.55 11.35
N SER A 124 11.63 -7.50 10.49
CA SER A 124 10.70 -7.21 9.38
C SER A 124 9.32 -6.81 9.89
N LEU A 125 8.80 -7.48 10.92
CA LEU A 125 7.50 -7.16 11.53
C LEU A 125 7.51 -5.76 12.17
N ALA A 126 8.50 -5.48 13.04
CA ALA A 126 8.60 -4.18 13.72
C ALA A 126 8.76 -3.04 12.73
N VAL A 127 9.68 -3.18 11.78
CA VAL A 127 9.98 -2.15 10.78
C VAL A 127 8.78 -1.90 9.86
N THR A 128 8.10 -2.95 9.39
CA THR A 128 6.93 -2.82 8.52
C THR A 128 5.77 -2.17 9.28
N THR A 129 5.53 -2.58 10.53
CA THR A 129 4.46 -1.99 11.36
C THR A 129 4.72 -0.51 11.63
N LEU A 130 5.95 -0.14 11.99
CA LEU A 130 6.35 1.26 12.21
C LEU A 130 6.23 2.08 10.91
N PHE A 131 6.65 1.51 9.78
CA PHE A 131 6.55 2.17 8.47
C PHE A 131 5.10 2.52 8.13
N TRP A 132 4.17 1.57 8.21
CA TRP A 132 2.77 1.80 7.91
C TRP A 132 2.10 2.74 8.92
N GLY A 133 2.43 2.61 10.20
CA GLY A 133 1.93 3.51 11.25
C GLY A 133 2.40 4.95 11.06
N ALA A 134 3.70 5.15 10.82
CA ALA A 134 4.27 6.46 10.53
C ALA A 134 3.71 7.04 9.22
N GLY A 135 3.61 6.23 8.16
CA GLY A 135 3.05 6.65 6.87
C GLY A 135 1.62 7.15 6.99
N ALA A 136 0.76 6.43 7.71
CA ALA A 136 -0.62 6.84 7.96
C ALA A 136 -0.72 8.18 8.71
N THR A 137 0.15 8.37 9.71
CA THR A 137 0.20 9.62 10.47
C THR A 137 0.74 10.78 9.62
N LEU A 138 1.84 10.55 8.89
CA LEU A 138 2.47 11.54 8.03
C LEU A 138 1.54 12.03 6.93
N GLN A 139 0.65 11.18 6.40
CA GLN A 139 -0.33 11.58 5.40
C GLN A 139 -1.17 12.77 5.85
N PHE A 140 -1.66 12.78 7.09
CA PHE A 140 -2.43 13.90 7.64
C PHE A 140 -1.54 15.09 7.97
N ILE A 141 -0.35 14.85 8.51
CA ILE A 141 0.60 15.90 8.86
C ILE A 141 1.03 16.69 7.62
N VAL A 142 1.32 16.00 6.51
CA VAL A 142 1.74 16.65 5.25
C VAL A 142 0.68 17.59 4.72
N ILE A 143 -0.61 17.23 4.78
CA ILE A 143 -1.71 18.10 4.34
C ILE A 143 -1.71 19.37 5.19
N LYS A 144 -1.68 19.23 6.52
CA LYS A 144 -1.70 20.38 7.43
C LYS A 144 -0.43 21.24 7.32
N TRP A 145 0.72 20.62 7.15
CA TRP A 145 1.98 21.31 6.93
C TRP A 145 1.94 22.11 5.62
N ALA A 146 1.42 21.55 4.52
CA ALA A 146 1.31 22.24 3.24
C ALA A 146 0.35 23.44 3.30
N GLU A 147 -0.77 23.31 4.03
CA GLU A 147 -1.70 24.44 4.28
C GLU A 147 -0.98 25.55 5.04
N HIS A 148 -0.24 25.20 6.10
CA HIS A 148 0.34 26.20 7.01
C HIS A 148 1.65 26.82 6.48
N ASN A 149 2.56 26.00 5.95
CA ASN A 149 3.91 26.47 5.56
C ASN A 149 3.98 26.91 4.09
N LEU A 150 3.18 26.31 3.20
CA LEU A 150 3.21 26.63 1.77
C LEU A 150 2.01 27.47 1.32
N GLY A 151 1.05 27.78 2.24
CA GLY A 151 -0.15 28.54 1.91
C GLY A 151 -1.07 27.83 0.91
N MET A 152 -0.96 26.51 0.78
CA MET A 152 -1.72 25.70 -0.17
C MET A 152 -3.15 25.49 0.32
N ASN A 153 -4.12 25.50 -0.61
CA ASN A 153 -5.46 25.02 -0.30
C ASN A 153 -5.50 23.48 -0.23
N LEU A 154 -6.59 22.93 0.32
CA LEU A 154 -6.73 21.48 0.54
C LEU A 154 -6.56 20.67 -0.76
N SER A 155 -7.01 21.18 -1.90
CA SER A 155 -6.85 20.51 -3.19
C SER A 155 -5.38 20.44 -3.62
N GLN A 156 -4.64 21.52 -3.47
CA GLN A 156 -3.21 21.58 -3.78
C GLN A 156 -2.39 20.71 -2.80
N ALA A 157 -2.71 20.75 -1.52
CA ALA A 157 -2.09 19.90 -0.51
C ALA A 157 -2.33 18.40 -0.80
N SER A 158 -3.52 18.05 -1.30
CA SER A 158 -3.81 16.68 -1.72
C SER A 158 -3.02 16.24 -2.97
N MET A 159 -2.68 17.18 -3.87
CA MET A 159 -1.81 16.87 -5.02
C MET A 159 -0.40 16.43 -4.59
N LEU A 160 0.12 16.95 -3.47
CA LEU A 160 1.39 16.49 -2.91
C LEU A 160 1.38 15.01 -2.55
N GLN A 161 0.24 14.45 -2.15
CA GLN A 161 0.09 13.01 -1.93
C GLN A 161 0.32 12.22 -3.23
N GLY A 162 -0.17 12.73 -4.36
CA GLY A 162 0.10 12.14 -5.69
C GLY A 162 1.59 12.16 -6.04
N VAL A 163 2.30 13.23 -5.68
CA VAL A 163 3.74 13.36 -5.89
C VAL A 163 4.53 12.32 -5.06
N VAL A 164 4.16 12.14 -3.79
CA VAL A 164 4.72 11.07 -2.95
C VAL A 164 4.47 9.70 -3.57
N ALA A 165 3.25 9.48 -4.07
CA ALA A 165 2.87 8.21 -4.69
C ALA A 165 3.73 7.89 -5.92
N LEU A 166 4.05 8.87 -6.78
CA LEU A 166 4.99 8.70 -7.88
C LEU A 166 6.38 8.27 -7.39
N GLY A 167 6.85 8.89 -6.31
CA GLY A 167 8.07 8.48 -5.65
C GLY A 167 8.03 7.02 -5.19
N VAL A 168 6.96 6.63 -4.47
CA VAL A 168 6.78 5.26 -4.00
C VAL A 168 6.77 4.26 -5.15
N ALA A 169 6.05 4.54 -6.24
CA ALA A 169 6.02 3.67 -7.41
C ALA A 169 7.41 3.47 -8.01
N THR A 170 8.15 4.55 -8.23
CA THR A 170 9.52 4.47 -8.80
C THR A 170 10.47 3.73 -7.85
N GLY A 171 10.43 4.02 -6.56
CA GLY A 171 11.22 3.33 -5.53
C GLY A 171 10.92 1.84 -5.46
N SER A 172 9.64 1.45 -5.55
CA SER A 172 9.21 0.05 -5.56
C SER A 172 9.74 -0.73 -6.76
N VAL A 173 9.68 -0.14 -7.96
CA VAL A 173 10.23 -0.74 -9.18
C VAL A 173 11.75 -0.89 -9.08
N LEU A 174 12.46 0.11 -8.56
CA LEU A 174 13.90 0.04 -8.36
C LEU A 174 14.27 -1.04 -7.33
N ALA A 175 13.52 -1.14 -6.22
CA ALA A 175 13.72 -2.21 -5.23
C ALA A 175 13.55 -3.59 -5.85
N ALA A 176 12.48 -3.79 -6.63
CA ALA A 176 12.21 -5.05 -7.33
C ALA A 176 13.36 -5.45 -8.28
N ARG A 177 14.03 -4.47 -8.89
CA ARG A 177 15.12 -4.71 -9.84
C ARG A 177 16.47 -4.96 -9.19
N TYR A 178 16.78 -4.24 -8.09
CA TYR A 178 18.14 -4.23 -7.52
C TYR A 178 18.30 -5.00 -6.21
N ILE A 179 17.20 -5.21 -5.47
CA ILE A 179 17.27 -5.87 -4.16
C ILE A 179 16.79 -7.31 -4.25
N THR A 180 17.64 -8.21 -3.77
CA THR A 180 17.27 -9.62 -3.57
C THR A 180 16.81 -9.83 -2.14
N LEU A 181 16.00 -10.87 -1.89
CA LEU A 181 15.48 -11.20 -0.56
C LEU A 181 16.59 -11.36 0.50
N ARG A 182 17.75 -11.93 0.09
CA ARG A 182 18.92 -12.09 0.98
C ARG A 182 19.51 -10.75 1.46
N ARG A 183 19.32 -9.70 0.68
CA ARG A 183 19.82 -8.34 0.99
C ARG A 183 18.73 -7.41 1.52
N ALA A 184 17.55 -7.95 1.83
CA ALA A 184 16.41 -7.15 2.29
C ALA A 184 16.75 -6.30 3.53
N VAL A 185 17.53 -6.83 4.46
CA VAL A 185 17.94 -6.09 5.69
C VAL A 185 18.86 -4.90 5.39
N ASN A 186 19.58 -4.91 4.26
CA ASN A 186 20.50 -3.82 3.89
C ASN A 186 19.78 -2.51 3.55
N VAL A 187 18.45 -2.53 3.39
CA VAL A 187 17.67 -1.31 3.15
C VAL A 187 17.33 -0.54 4.43
N ILE A 188 17.58 -1.10 5.62
CA ILE A 188 17.25 -0.43 6.91
C ILE A 188 17.83 0.99 7.02
N PRO A 189 19.07 1.28 6.59
CA PRO A 189 19.61 2.65 6.61
C PRO A 189 18.77 3.65 5.78
N LEU A 190 18.07 3.19 4.76
CA LEU A 190 17.18 4.05 3.96
C LEU A 190 15.98 4.53 4.77
N GLY A 191 15.51 3.75 5.75
CA GLY A 191 14.49 4.20 6.71
C GLY A 191 14.97 5.40 7.54
N ILE A 192 16.24 5.41 7.93
CA ILE A 192 16.85 6.56 8.61
C ILE A 192 16.95 7.75 7.66
N ALA A 193 17.43 7.53 6.43
CA ALA A 193 17.52 8.58 5.41
C ALA A 193 16.13 9.20 5.09
N MET A 194 15.10 8.37 5.04
CA MET A 194 13.71 8.82 4.86
C MET A 194 13.25 9.70 6.03
N GLY A 195 13.54 9.31 7.29
CA GLY A 195 13.23 10.10 8.46
C GLY A 195 13.94 11.46 8.45
N LEU A 196 15.23 11.49 8.10
CA LEU A 196 15.98 12.73 7.91
C LEU A 196 15.39 13.60 6.79
N GLY A 197 14.99 12.98 5.66
CA GLY A 197 14.32 13.68 4.58
C GLY A 197 13.00 14.34 5.02
N VAL A 198 12.21 13.67 5.83
CA VAL A 198 10.99 14.26 6.42
C VAL A 198 11.33 15.42 7.36
N MET A 199 12.39 15.31 8.16
CA MET A 199 12.81 16.39 9.06
C MET A 199 13.27 17.64 8.30
N THR A 200 13.93 17.51 7.14
CA THR A 200 14.33 18.65 6.32
C THR A 200 13.13 19.45 5.78
N MET A 201 11.98 18.84 5.67
CA MET A 201 10.76 19.52 5.18
C MET A 201 10.27 20.63 6.14
N VAL A 202 10.64 20.59 7.41
CA VAL A 202 10.26 21.61 8.38
C VAL A 202 10.72 23.02 7.95
N GLY A 203 11.89 23.12 7.30
CA GLY A 203 12.45 24.39 6.83
C GLY A 203 12.08 24.76 5.39
N VAL A 204 11.25 23.96 4.71
CA VAL A 204 10.89 24.21 3.31
C VAL A 204 9.69 25.14 3.22
N THR A 205 9.88 26.24 2.49
CA THR A 205 8.86 27.26 2.22
C THR A 205 8.45 27.31 0.75
N GLU A 206 9.25 26.68 -0.14
CA GLU A 206 9.01 26.67 -1.58
C GLU A 206 8.33 25.38 -2.04
N ALA A 207 7.21 25.50 -2.74
CA ALA A 207 6.40 24.37 -3.19
C ALA A 207 7.16 23.38 -4.10
N TRP A 208 8.01 23.89 -5.00
CA TRP A 208 8.78 23.04 -5.90
C TRP A 208 9.84 22.21 -5.16
N ILE A 209 10.48 22.78 -4.12
CA ILE A 209 11.44 22.06 -3.27
C ILE A 209 10.70 20.96 -2.50
N ALA A 210 9.51 21.29 -1.96
CA ALA A 210 8.65 20.33 -1.29
C ALA A 210 8.30 19.14 -2.21
N MET A 211 7.91 19.39 -3.46
CA MET A 211 7.60 18.34 -4.42
C MET A 211 8.80 17.42 -4.70
N VAL A 212 9.98 17.98 -4.92
CA VAL A 212 11.21 17.19 -5.15
C VAL A 212 11.54 16.33 -3.94
N LEU A 213 11.52 16.92 -2.73
CA LEU A 213 11.76 16.16 -1.50
C LEU A 213 10.73 15.06 -1.28
N MET A 214 9.46 15.30 -1.59
CA MET A 214 8.40 14.30 -1.48
C MET A 214 8.57 13.15 -2.47
N VAL A 215 9.04 13.41 -3.70
CA VAL A 215 9.41 12.33 -4.63
C VAL A 215 10.55 11.50 -4.07
N ILE A 216 11.57 12.15 -3.50
CA ILE A 216 12.73 11.46 -2.91
C ILE A 216 12.31 10.62 -1.70
N VAL A 217 11.57 11.21 -0.76
CA VAL A 217 11.06 10.51 0.43
C VAL A 217 10.15 9.35 0.02
N GLY A 218 9.24 9.57 -0.93
CA GLY A 218 8.40 8.52 -1.49
C GLY A 218 9.22 7.42 -2.15
N GLY A 219 10.25 7.77 -2.93
CA GLY A 219 11.16 6.82 -3.56
C GLY A 219 11.91 5.95 -2.53
N LEU A 220 12.44 6.58 -1.48
CA LEU A 220 13.05 5.86 -0.36
C LEU A 220 12.04 4.93 0.34
N ALA A 221 10.79 5.40 0.53
CA ALA A 221 9.72 4.64 1.15
C ALA A 221 9.37 3.38 0.33
N GLY A 222 9.16 3.51 -0.98
CA GLY A 222 8.88 2.39 -1.86
C GLY A 222 10.05 1.41 -1.94
N PHE A 223 11.27 1.92 -2.07
CA PHE A 223 12.48 1.11 -2.11
C PHE A 223 12.72 0.33 -0.80
N PHE A 224 12.30 0.90 0.32
CA PHE A 224 12.42 0.30 1.65
C PHE A 224 11.33 -0.74 1.93
N VAL A 225 10.05 -0.41 1.67
CA VAL A 225 8.93 -1.27 2.08
C VAL A 225 8.85 -2.58 1.32
N VAL A 226 9.18 -2.57 0.02
CA VAL A 226 9.08 -3.75 -0.85
C VAL A 226 9.91 -4.94 -0.35
N PRO A 227 11.25 -4.82 -0.12
CA PRO A 227 12.02 -5.95 0.38
C PRO A 227 11.69 -6.33 1.83
N MET A 228 11.25 -5.36 2.65
CA MET A 228 10.84 -5.65 4.04
C MET A 228 9.55 -6.44 4.10
N ASN A 229 8.54 -6.10 3.26
CA ASN A 229 7.32 -6.89 3.11
C ASN A 229 7.64 -8.31 2.60
N ALA A 230 8.50 -8.44 1.60
CA ALA A 230 8.92 -9.74 1.07
C ALA A 230 9.62 -10.59 2.14
N LEU A 231 10.47 -9.98 2.97
CA LEU A 231 11.14 -10.65 4.07
C LEU A 231 10.13 -11.14 5.13
N LEU A 232 9.17 -10.28 5.50
CA LEU A 232 8.13 -10.62 6.46
C LEU A 232 7.29 -11.82 5.98
N GLN A 233 6.85 -11.78 4.71
CA GLN A 233 6.11 -12.87 4.08
C GLN A 233 6.91 -14.17 4.07
N HIS A 234 8.17 -14.11 3.66
CA HIS A 234 9.04 -15.27 3.61
C HIS A 234 9.28 -15.90 5.00
N ARG A 235 9.53 -15.06 6.02
CA ARG A 235 9.72 -15.57 7.40
C ARG A 235 8.42 -16.12 7.97
N GLY A 236 7.29 -15.46 7.70
CA GLY A 236 5.98 -15.97 8.07
C GLY A 236 5.72 -17.34 7.47
N HIS A 237 5.96 -17.52 6.18
CA HIS A 237 5.78 -18.80 5.49
C HIS A 237 6.67 -19.91 6.08
N ILE A 238 7.95 -19.64 6.35
CA ILE A 238 8.87 -20.64 6.93
C ILE A 238 8.47 -21.03 8.36
N LEU A 239 8.08 -20.05 9.18
CA LEU A 239 7.85 -20.28 10.61
C LEU A 239 6.47 -20.86 10.92
N MET A 240 5.46 -20.52 10.10
CA MET A 240 4.10 -21.00 10.29
C MET A 240 3.81 -22.31 9.54
N GLY A 241 4.71 -22.71 8.65
CA GLY A 241 4.55 -23.86 7.76
C GLY A 241 3.49 -23.58 6.68
N ALA A 242 3.60 -24.27 5.55
CA ALA A 242 2.46 -24.44 4.65
C ALA A 242 1.53 -25.46 5.33
N GLY A 243 0.56 -24.99 6.14
CA GLY A 243 -0.32 -25.91 6.84
C GLY A 243 -1.22 -25.21 7.82
#